data_6e906bcef3fdafef393c3aa835531cd0
#
_entry.id   6e906bcef3fdafef393c3aa835531cd0
#
_cell.length_a   1.000
_cell.length_b   1.000
_cell.length_c   1.000
_cell.angle_alpha   90.00
_cell.angle_beta   90.00
_cell.angle_gamma   90.00
#
_symmetry.space_group_name_H-M   'P 1'
#
loop_
_entity.id
_entity.type
_entity.pdbx_description
1 polymer ?
#
loop_
_entity_poly.entity_id
_entity_poly.type
_entity_poly.pdbx_seq_one_letter_code
_entity_poly.pdbx_strand_id
1 'polypeptide(L)' 'MSQITVLALQGLTCMHCVGSTRKALEAVPGVTAVDVAIDSAKVTGDADPQTLINAVEQAGYQATLA' A
#
# COMPACT_ATOMS: atom_id res chain seq x y z
N MET A 1 -2.90 -7.57 17.40
CA MET A 1 -4.21 -7.28 16.82
C MET A 1 -4.04 -6.58 15.50
N SER A 2 -4.93 -6.86 14.56
CA SER A 2 -4.82 -6.27 13.22
C SER A 2 -5.15 -4.79 13.27
N GLN A 3 -4.38 -4.00 12.54
CA GLN A 3 -4.62 -2.57 12.39
C GLN A 3 -4.95 -2.31 10.93
N ILE A 4 -5.74 -1.27 10.71
CA ILE A 4 -6.06 -0.82 9.35
C ILE A 4 -5.34 0.49 9.12
N THR A 5 -4.51 0.51 8.09
CA THR A 5 -3.77 1.70 7.67
C THR A 5 -4.29 2.13 6.32
N VAL A 6 -4.70 3.39 6.21
CA VAL A 6 -5.16 3.95 4.94
C VAL A 6 -4.08 4.89 4.40
N LEU A 7 -3.69 4.65 3.15
CA LEU A 7 -2.67 5.44 2.48
C LEU A 7 -3.29 6.19 1.31
N ALA A 8 -2.87 7.42 1.11
CA ALA A 8 -3.18 8.17 -0.11
C ALA A 8 -2.06 7.89 -1.12
N LEU A 9 -2.43 7.46 -2.30
CA LEU A 9 -1.48 7.06 -3.35
C LEU A 9 -1.42 8.10 -4.46
N GLN A 10 -0.24 8.26 -5.05
CA GLN A 10 -0.03 9.14 -6.18
C GLN A 10 0.83 8.45 -7.21
N GLY A 11 0.60 8.77 -8.48
CA GLY A 11 1.37 8.22 -9.58
C GLY A 11 0.77 6.97 -10.21
N LEU A 12 -0.34 6.46 -9.69
CA LEU A 12 -1.02 5.32 -10.28
C LEU A 12 -1.92 5.81 -11.40
N THR A 13 -1.66 5.36 -12.62
CA THR A 13 -2.39 5.83 -13.79
C THR A 13 -3.27 4.77 -14.43
N CYS A 14 -3.15 3.51 -14.02
CA CYS A 14 -3.93 2.42 -14.60
C CYS A 14 -4.01 1.25 -13.63
N MET A 15 -4.84 0.27 -13.98
CA MET A 15 -5.04 -0.91 -13.13
C MET A 15 -3.77 -1.74 -12.96
N HIS A 16 -2.87 -1.70 -13.94
CA HIS A 16 -1.59 -2.39 -13.81
C HIS A 16 -0.77 -1.81 -12.65
N CYS A 17 -0.78 -0.50 -12.51
CA CYS A 17 -0.10 0.17 -11.40
C CYS A 17 -0.73 -0.23 -10.06
N VAL A 18 -2.05 -0.32 -10.02
CA VAL A 18 -2.77 -0.79 -8.83
C VAL A 18 -2.29 -2.19 -8.44
N GLY A 19 -2.19 -3.10 -9.41
CA GLY A 19 -1.74 -4.45 -9.17
C GLY A 19 -0.31 -4.52 -8.66
N SER A 20 0.59 -3.70 -9.21
CA SER A 20 1.98 -3.63 -8.78
C SER A 20 2.08 -3.13 -7.34
N THR A 21 1.33 -2.08 -6.99
CA THR A 21 1.30 -1.55 -5.64
C THR A 21 0.76 -2.57 -4.66
N ARG A 22 -0.31 -3.27 -5.04
CA ARG A 22 -0.90 -4.31 -4.21
C ARG A 22 0.13 -5.40 -3.89
N LYS A 23 0.86 -5.87 -4.90
CA LYS A 23 1.88 -6.90 -4.69
C LYS A 23 2.97 -6.41 -3.75
N ALA A 24 3.40 -5.16 -3.90
CA ALA A 24 4.43 -4.59 -3.04
C ALA A 24 3.96 -4.56 -1.59
N LEU A 25 2.72 -4.17 -1.35
CA LEU A 25 2.17 -4.11 0.00
C LEU A 25 1.95 -5.51 0.59
N GLU A 26 1.50 -6.45 -0.22
CA GLU A 26 1.30 -7.83 0.24
C GLU A 26 2.61 -8.51 0.65
N ALA A 27 3.72 -8.07 0.09
CA ALA A 27 5.02 -8.62 0.43
C ALA A 27 5.56 -8.11 1.77
N VAL A 28 4.96 -7.10 2.36
CA VAL A 28 5.40 -6.54 3.64
C VAL A 28 5.06 -7.51 4.78
N PRO A 29 6.02 -7.86 5.63
CA PRO A 29 5.75 -8.74 6.77
C PRO A 29 4.69 -8.14 7.70
N GLY A 30 3.79 -8.97 8.19
CA GLY A 30 2.71 -8.54 9.08
C GLY A 30 1.44 -8.12 8.38
N VAL A 31 1.46 -7.95 7.06
CA VAL A 31 0.26 -7.61 6.29
C VAL A 31 -0.59 -8.86 6.09
N THR A 32 -1.88 -8.76 6.42
CA THR A 32 -2.83 -9.86 6.26
C THR A 32 -3.79 -9.65 5.11
N ALA A 33 -4.10 -8.40 4.77
CA ALA A 33 -4.99 -8.10 3.66
C ALA A 33 -4.65 -6.71 3.09
N VAL A 34 -4.84 -6.54 1.80
CA VAL A 34 -4.58 -5.29 1.11
C VAL A 34 -5.73 -5.02 0.15
N ASP A 35 -6.24 -3.78 0.18
CA ASP A 35 -7.26 -3.32 -0.75
C ASP A 35 -6.73 -2.02 -1.38
N VAL A 36 -6.43 -2.06 -2.67
CA VAL A 36 -5.81 -0.93 -3.37
C VAL A 36 -6.76 -0.39 -4.42
N ALA A 37 -6.95 0.93 -4.40
CA ALA A 37 -7.64 1.66 -5.46
C ALA A 37 -6.61 2.55 -6.15
N ILE A 38 -7.05 3.29 -7.17
CA ILE A 38 -6.14 4.08 -7.99
C ILE A 38 -5.53 5.25 -7.20
N ASP A 39 -6.20 5.73 -6.17
CA ASP A 39 -5.77 6.89 -5.39
C ASP A 39 -5.59 6.58 -3.91
N SER A 40 -5.87 5.35 -3.47
CA SER A 40 -5.77 5.01 -2.06
C SER A 40 -5.50 3.53 -1.87
N ALA A 41 -4.98 3.18 -0.71
CA ALA A 41 -4.78 1.80 -0.32
C ALA A 41 -5.19 1.61 1.12
N LYS A 42 -5.82 0.48 1.42
CA LYS A 42 -6.22 0.11 2.75
C LYS A 42 -5.52 -1.20 3.09
N VAL A 43 -4.66 -1.15 4.09
CA VAL A 43 -3.84 -2.29 4.47
C VAL A 43 -4.23 -2.74 5.86
N THR A 44 -4.53 -4.03 5.98
CA THR A 44 -4.87 -4.64 7.27
C THR A 44 -3.68 -5.49 7.72
N GLY A 45 -3.28 -5.34 8.97
CA GLY A 45 -2.20 -6.12 9.54
C GLY A 45 -1.38 -5.30 10.54
N ASP A 46 -0.32 -5.89 11.04
CA ASP A 46 0.54 -5.28 12.06
C ASP A 46 1.78 -4.61 11.46
N ALA A 47 1.73 -4.24 10.19
CA ALA A 47 2.85 -3.58 9.54
C ALA A 47 2.90 -2.09 9.89
N ASP A 48 4.12 -1.57 10.03
CA ASP A 48 4.36 -0.17 10.30
C ASP A 48 3.95 0.67 9.08
N PRO A 49 3.20 1.78 9.26
CA PRO A 49 2.83 2.64 8.14
C PRO A 49 4.04 3.11 7.32
N GLN A 50 5.16 3.42 7.96
CA GLN A 50 6.35 3.85 7.24
C GLN A 50 6.89 2.74 6.35
N THR A 51 6.84 1.50 6.80
CA THR A 51 7.23 0.35 5.98
C THR A 51 6.35 0.20 4.76
N LEU A 52 5.05 0.44 4.92
CA LEU A 52 4.10 0.38 3.81
C LEU A 52 4.39 1.48 2.78
N ILE A 53 4.67 2.70 3.26
CA ILE A 53 5.02 3.81 2.37
C ILE A 53 6.29 3.48 1.61
N ASN A 54 7.31 2.94 2.28
CA ASN A 54 8.56 2.55 1.64
C ASN A 54 8.33 1.51 0.56
N ALA A 55 7.45 0.53 0.82
CA ALA A 55 7.13 -0.50 -0.16
C ALA A 55 6.52 0.09 -1.42
N VAL A 56 5.61 1.05 -1.27
CA VAL A 56 4.99 1.74 -2.41
C VAL A 56 6.04 2.55 -3.19
N GLU A 57 6.92 3.23 -2.48
CA GLU A 57 7.98 4.02 -3.12
C GLU A 57 8.94 3.13 -3.90
N GLN A 58 9.26 1.96 -3.38
CA GLN A 58 10.11 0.99 -4.09
C GLN A 58 9.45 0.47 -5.37
N ALA A 59 8.13 0.45 -5.40
CA ALA A 59 7.39 0.06 -6.60
C ALA A 59 7.34 1.19 -7.65
N GLY A 60 7.82 2.39 -7.32
CA GLY A 60 7.87 3.52 -8.24
C GLY A 60 6.74 4.52 -8.08
N TYR A 61 5.99 4.46 -7.00
CA TYR A 61 4.85 5.33 -6.74
C TYR A 61 5.07 6.10 -5.45
N GLN A 62 4.13 6.97 -5.10
CA GLN A 62 4.20 7.74 -3.87
C GLN A 62 3.01 7.42 -2.98
N ALA A 63 3.24 7.40 -1.67
CA ALA A 63 2.20 7.17 -0.70
C ALA A 63 2.42 8.07 0.52
N THR A 64 1.32 8.53 1.10
CA THR A 64 1.32 9.26 2.36
C THR A 64 0.18 8.72 3.22
N LEU A 65 0.26 8.96 4.52
CA LEU A 65 -0.85 8.61 5.39
C LEU A 65 -2.06 9.48 5.07
N ALA A 66 -3.18 8.82 4.90
CA ALA A 66 -4.43 9.52 4.60
C ALA A 66 -4.99 10.17 5.85
#